data_2a9343d6a6a055e473d8b687c7331b1a
#
_entry.id   2a9343d6a6a055e473d8b687c7331b1a
#
_cell.length_a   1.000
_cell.length_b   1.000
_cell.length_c   1.000
_cell.angle_alpha   90.00
_cell.angle_beta   90.00
_cell.angle_gamma   90.00
#
_symmetry.space_group_name_H-M   'P 1'
#
loop_
_entity.id
_entity.type
_entity.pdbx_description
1 polymer ?
#
loop_
_entity_poly.entity_id
_entity_poly.type
_entity_poly.pdbx_seq_one_letter_code
_entity_poly.pdbx_strand_id
1 'polypeptide(L)'
;MEEEFVSGQKYDEIEISKYGKKSNKAKEEKNKYKQAFISIIISSILILILFIFIHSKIKTNHLTEEFQSKSQSKLNEKDAISDKDKLNEIALKSKLRIYPLAQYFLKRTNYALLNIFNLIKIKKEDIDINRFILALNKTIYNHPVLLSRFYEEDDGEIYIEYRPDLPPEIKIIKIKDEDIPNLKDNLLHIYKPFNSSLVNFTIFLSDDYLYFFYDIFHSNFDGNSVIIFKNNLEAAYLNKTLPKDYFFLNLYNYNQNLKSEKYKSTVNFYKENFDLTRDYCPKFDEDIPENIKNNKSLQLIYKEYSSEELRQQLRKYFGEKPKYYNIFMTMNILLANYIYSDFKDENPTAKIGFNGRNWTIDSNSVGCLIYNYPVIYHFENKVVNIKTFYNKIKELFELKPKLMKYPFEHTERYSSMMSIIQTKGFFSSEFAGKKLELIYFYDNLINMKSNYLMTPLMEELFIDDNITKYSSFFDAKFYKKSSADRFMDIQIKTSKLIMENFDVDKDINLENLF
;
A
#
# COMPACT_ATOMS: atom_id res chain seq x y z
N MET A 1 69.81 -50.95 17.82
CA MET A 1 70.08 -51.65 19.09
C MET A 1 68.69 -52.05 19.58
N GLU A 2 68.17 -53.23 19.20
CA GLU A 2 68.42 -54.45 19.96
C GLU A 2 67.75 -54.31 21.33
N GLU A 3 67.00 -55.16 21.83
CA GLU A 3 66.62 -56.59 21.67
C GLU A 3 65.35 -56.84 22.50
N GLU A 4 64.48 -57.66 21.98
CA GLU A 4 64.25 -59.05 22.37
C GLU A 4 63.87 -59.31 23.84
N PHE A 5 62.77 -59.95 24.11
CA PHE A 5 62.63 -61.35 24.55
C PHE A 5 61.14 -61.59 24.94
N VAL A 6 60.38 -62.38 24.23
CA VAL A 6 60.16 -63.82 24.18
C VAL A 6 59.40 -64.39 25.40
N SER A 7 58.35 -65.07 24.98
CA SER A 7 57.75 -66.33 25.47
C SER A 7 56.92 -66.35 26.74
N GLY A 8 55.76 -66.86 26.50
CA GLY A 8 55.24 -67.96 27.31
C GLY A 8 53.94 -67.73 28.10
N GLN A 9 52.85 -68.07 27.58
CA GLN A 9 52.12 -69.27 28.10
C GLN A 9 50.70 -69.28 27.47
N LYS A 10 50.51 -70.31 26.68
CA LYS A 10 49.20 -70.84 26.31
C LYS A 10 48.66 -71.57 27.51
N TYR A 11 47.72 -71.07 28.23
CA TYR A 11 46.70 -71.80 28.98
C TYR A 11 45.70 -70.77 29.46
N ASP A 12 44.39 -71.02 29.15
CA ASP A 12 43.19 -70.43 29.66
C ASP A 12 42.25 -69.68 28.64
N GLU A 13 42.31 -70.03 27.36
CA GLU A 13 41.33 -69.51 26.40
C GLU A 13 39.95 -70.13 26.40
N ILE A 14 39.71 -71.21 27.14
CA ILE A 14 38.43 -71.99 27.07
C ILE A 14 37.40 -71.59 28.13
N GLU A 15 37.79 -71.08 29.28
CA GLU A 15 36.83 -70.62 30.32
C GLU A 15 36.37 -69.18 30.16
N ILE A 16 37.14 -68.31 29.62
CA ILE A 16 36.79 -66.89 29.40
C ILE A 16 35.69 -66.73 28.32
N SER A 17 35.62 -67.70 27.34
CA SER A 17 34.61 -67.59 26.26
C SER A 17 33.17 -67.90 26.73
N LYS A 18 32.99 -68.70 27.77
CA LYS A 18 31.67 -68.99 28.32
C LYS A 18 31.09 -67.90 29.22
N TYR A 19 31.94 -67.17 29.94
CA TYR A 19 31.53 -66.04 30.78
C TYR A 19 31.33 -64.76 29.92
N GLY A 20 32.09 -64.60 28.89
CA GLY A 20 31.93 -63.47 27.93
C GLY A 20 30.61 -63.52 27.15
N LYS A 21 30.17 -64.75 26.73
CA LYS A 21 28.91 -64.91 26.02
C LYS A 21 27.67 -64.67 26.93
N LYS A 22 27.73 -65.05 28.22
CA LYS A 22 26.65 -64.79 29.19
C LYS A 22 26.58 -63.27 29.52
N SER A 23 27.70 -62.59 29.66
CA SER A 23 27.77 -61.15 29.93
C SER A 23 27.26 -60.33 28.74
N ASN A 24 27.58 -60.70 27.50
CA ASN A 24 27.10 -60.02 26.30
C ASN A 24 25.59 -60.20 26.07
N LYS A 25 25.06 -61.40 26.34
CA LYS A 25 23.62 -61.64 26.24
C LYS A 25 22.81 -60.89 27.28
N ALA A 26 23.31 -60.76 28.50
CA ALA A 26 22.71 -59.95 29.57
C ALA A 26 22.80 -58.45 29.26
N LYS A 27 23.89 -57.99 28.63
CA LYS A 27 24.05 -56.61 28.15
C LYS A 27 23.10 -56.28 26.99
N GLU A 28 22.91 -57.22 26.08
CA GLU A 28 22.01 -57.09 24.93
C GLU A 28 20.53 -57.06 25.36
N GLU A 29 20.13 -57.91 26.31
CA GLU A 29 18.81 -57.85 26.92
C GLU A 29 18.57 -56.52 27.67
N LYS A 30 19.54 -56.07 28.46
CA LYS A 30 19.47 -54.80 29.16
C LYS A 30 19.34 -53.61 28.20
N ASN A 31 19.99 -53.66 27.03
CA ASN A 31 19.87 -52.66 25.99
C ASN A 31 18.49 -52.72 25.31
N LYS A 32 17.93 -53.88 25.06
CA LYS A 32 16.56 -54.03 24.52
C LYS A 32 15.51 -53.46 25.49
N TYR A 33 15.65 -53.75 26.79
CA TYR A 33 14.75 -53.14 27.80
C TYR A 33 14.91 -51.62 27.88
N LYS A 34 16.15 -51.11 27.77
CA LYS A 34 16.40 -49.64 27.75
C LYS A 34 15.81 -49.00 26.50
N GLN A 35 15.93 -49.62 25.33
CA GLN A 35 15.31 -49.12 24.10
C GLN A 35 13.77 -49.16 24.15
N ALA A 36 13.19 -50.25 24.67
CA ALA A 36 11.75 -50.35 24.87
C ALA A 36 11.23 -49.28 25.86
N PHE A 37 11.94 -49.05 26.94
CA PHE A 37 11.59 -48.03 27.93
C PHE A 37 11.67 -46.61 27.32
N ILE A 38 12.70 -46.32 26.55
CA ILE A 38 12.83 -45.02 25.83
C ILE A 38 11.69 -44.86 24.82
N SER A 39 11.35 -45.90 24.08
CA SER A 39 10.23 -45.89 23.12
C SER A 39 8.89 -45.62 23.82
N ILE A 40 8.64 -46.23 24.98
CA ILE A 40 7.43 -45.97 25.77
C ILE A 40 7.38 -44.51 26.25
N ILE A 41 8.50 -43.96 26.72
CA ILE A 41 8.57 -42.56 27.14
C ILE A 41 8.27 -41.62 25.97
N ILE A 42 8.90 -41.85 24.81
CA ILE A 42 8.68 -41.03 23.61
C ILE A 42 7.21 -41.11 23.18
N SER A 43 6.63 -42.31 23.16
CA SER A 43 5.22 -42.50 22.81
C SER A 43 4.28 -41.77 23.79
N SER A 44 4.59 -41.83 25.08
CA SER A 44 3.81 -41.13 26.11
C SER A 44 3.90 -39.62 25.99
N ILE A 45 5.08 -39.06 25.63
CA ILE A 45 5.26 -37.64 25.37
C ILE A 45 4.49 -37.22 24.13
N LEU A 46 4.52 -38.00 23.05
CA LEU A 46 3.76 -37.71 21.83
C LEU A 46 2.25 -37.73 22.08
N ILE A 47 1.76 -38.70 22.87
CA ILE A 47 0.34 -38.75 23.28
C ILE A 47 -0.02 -37.51 24.11
N LEU A 48 0.84 -37.08 25.03
CA LEU A 48 0.60 -35.89 25.83
C LEU A 48 0.58 -34.62 24.98
N ILE A 49 1.49 -34.50 24.02
CA ILE A 49 1.52 -33.38 23.06
C ILE A 49 0.24 -33.36 22.22
N LEU A 50 -0.18 -34.51 21.73
CA LEU A 50 -1.42 -34.67 20.97
C LEU A 50 -2.64 -34.27 21.81
N PHE A 51 -2.66 -34.68 23.08
CA PHE A 51 -3.74 -34.35 24.02
C PHE A 51 -3.79 -32.83 24.30
N ILE A 52 -2.64 -32.20 24.49
CA ILE A 52 -2.53 -30.74 24.66
C ILE A 52 -3.02 -30.01 23.38
N PHE A 53 -2.65 -30.52 22.20
CA PHE A 53 -3.07 -29.97 20.91
C PHE A 53 -4.58 -30.11 20.70
N ILE A 54 -5.16 -31.27 20.99
CA ILE A 54 -6.60 -31.51 20.92
C ILE A 54 -7.34 -30.64 21.94
N HIS A 55 -6.85 -30.57 23.17
CA HIS A 55 -7.46 -29.73 24.22
C HIS A 55 -7.39 -28.23 23.89
N SER A 56 -6.27 -27.79 23.34
CA SER A 56 -6.12 -26.42 22.81
C SER A 56 -7.10 -26.15 21.67
N LYS A 57 -7.26 -27.09 20.74
CA LYS A 57 -8.19 -26.96 19.61
C LYS A 57 -9.66 -26.96 20.05
N ILE A 58 -10.00 -27.80 21.02
CA ILE A 58 -11.34 -27.85 21.64
C ILE A 58 -11.62 -26.54 22.38
N LYS A 59 -10.65 -26.03 23.15
CA LYS A 59 -10.79 -24.76 23.86
C LYS A 59 -10.90 -23.58 22.91
N THR A 60 -10.18 -23.60 21.78
CA THR A 60 -10.29 -22.58 20.72
C THR A 60 -11.64 -22.66 20.02
N ASN A 61 -12.14 -23.87 19.73
CA ASN A 61 -13.47 -24.05 19.14
C ASN A 61 -14.59 -23.64 20.11
N HIS A 62 -14.46 -24.00 21.40
CA HIS A 62 -15.41 -23.60 22.43
C HIS A 62 -15.44 -22.08 22.65
N LEU A 63 -14.25 -21.42 22.60
CA LEU A 63 -14.16 -19.96 22.62
C LEU A 63 -14.73 -19.35 21.33
N THR A 64 -14.58 -20.00 20.20
CA THR A 64 -15.16 -19.53 18.92
C THR A 64 -16.68 -19.73 18.89
N GLU A 65 -17.17 -20.86 19.42
CA GLU A 65 -18.63 -21.11 19.57
C GLU A 65 -19.26 -20.23 20.66
N GLU A 66 -18.56 -19.97 21.76
CA GLU A 66 -18.99 -19.04 22.79
C GLU A 66 -18.94 -17.58 22.31
N PHE A 67 -17.99 -17.24 21.45
CA PHE A 67 -17.95 -15.94 20.74
C PHE A 67 -19.01 -15.87 19.66
N GLN A 68 -19.31 -16.95 18.94
CA GLN A 68 -20.39 -17.02 17.96
C GLN A 68 -21.77 -17.09 18.62
N SER A 69 -21.93 -17.80 19.71
CA SER A 69 -23.19 -17.86 20.46
C SER A 69 -23.48 -16.56 21.23
N LYS A 70 -22.44 -15.87 21.75
CA LYS A 70 -22.56 -14.53 22.31
C LYS A 70 -22.76 -13.45 21.23
N SER A 71 -22.30 -13.67 19.99
CA SER A 71 -22.61 -12.80 18.86
C SER A 71 -24.00 -13.09 18.25
N GLN A 72 -24.53 -14.31 18.45
CA GLN A 72 -25.91 -14.66 18.06
C GLN A 72 -26.96 -14.42 19.16
N SER A 73 -26.56 -14.33 20.44
CA SER A 73 -27.46 -13.79 21.45
C SER A 73 -27.59 -12.29 21.15
N LYS A 74 -28.71 -11.89 20.59
CA LYS A 74 -29.23 -10.53 20.37
C LYS A 74 -28.65 -9.51 21.38
N LEU A 75 -27.36 -9.20 21.30
CA LEU A 75 -26.86 -7.91 21.70
C LEU A 75 -27.57 -6.94 20.78
N ASN A 76 -28.47 -6.14 21.34
CA ASN A 76 -29.17 -5.14 20.60
C ASN A 76 -28.15 -4.38 19.75
N GLU A 77 -28.33 -4.36 18.43
CA GLU A 77 -27.50 -3.57 17.50
C GLU A 77 -27.31 -2.13 18.01
N LYS A 78 -28.27 -1.62 18.77
CA LYS A 78 -28.21 -0.35 19.48
C LYS A 78 -27.11 -0.25 20.53
N ASP A 79 -26.84 -1.31 21.30
CA ASP A 79 -25.82 -1.25 22.36
C ASP A 79 -24.41 -1.33 21.79
N ALA A 80 -24.19 -2.15 20.75
CA ALA A 80 -22.92 -2.23 20.03
C ALA A 80 -22.60 -0.92 19.25
N ILE A 81 -23.60 -0.29 18.68
CA ILE A 81 -23.48 1.03 18.04
C ILE A 81 -23.13 2.09 19.10
N SER A 82 -23.75 2.04 20.28
CA SER A 82 -23.46 2.94 21.40
C SER A 82 -22.01 2.85 21.87
N ASP A 83 -21.45 1.66 21.98
CA ASP A 83 -20.07 1.49 22.46
C ASP A 83 -19.02 1.93 21.40
N LYS A 84 -19.26 1.64 20.13
CA LYS A 84 -18.44 2.12 19.02
C LYS A 84 -18.45 3.65 18.95
N ASP A 85 -19.58 4.27 19.17
CA ASP A 85 -19.71 5.72 19.16
C ASP A 85 -19.02 6.39 20.35
N LYS A 86 -19.13 5.83 21.55
CA LYS A 86 -18.37 6.29 22.73
C LYS A 86 -16.87 6.21 22.51
N LEU A 87 -16.37 5.10 21.93
CA LEU A 87 -14.96 4.96 21.61
C LEU A 87 -14.50 5.98 20.56
N ASN A 88 -15.34 6.27 19.57
CA ASN A 88 -15.05 7.30 18.57
C ASN A 88 -14.99 8.70 19.20
N GLU A 89 -15.82 9.01 20.17
CA GLU A 89 -15.74 10.29 20.93
C GLU A 89 -14.45 10.40 21.73
N ILE A 90 -13.99 9.31 22.33
CA ILE A 90 -12.69 9.27 23.02
C ILE A 90 -11.56 9.49 22.00
N ALA A 91 -11.62 8.82 20.86
CA ALA A 91 -10.64 8.97 19.80
C ALA A 91 -10.54 10.40 19.27
N LEU A 92 -11.69 11.07 19.06
CA LEU A 92 -11.74 12.48 18.61
C LEU A 92 -11.14 13.48 19.62
N LYS A 93 -11.14 13.14 20.91
CA LYS A 93 -10.53 13.97 21.97
C LYS A 93 -9.07 13.63 22.23
N SER A 94 -8.55 12.60 21.57
CA SER A 94 -7.20 12.11 21.76
C SER A 94 -6.23 12.73 20.75
N LYS A 95 -5.02 13.01 21.19
CA LYS A 95 -3.88 13.30 20.31
C LYS A 95 -3.33 11.96 19.83
N LEU A 96 -3.35 11.71 18.53
CA LEU A 96 -3.03 10.41 17.95
C LEU A 96 -1.87 10.54 16.98
N ARG A 97 -0.91 9.61 17.06
CA ARG A 97 0.14 9.47 16.06
C ARG A 97 -0.50 9.04 14.74
N ILE A 98 -0.16 9.71 13.65
CA ILE A 98 -0.70 9.39 12.34
C ILE A 98 0.01 8.20 11.68
N TYR A 99 -0.60 7.67 10.62
CA TYR A 99 -0.02 6.58 9.85
C TYR A 99 1.31 6.98 9.20
N PRO A 100 2.27 6.04 9.05
CA PRO A 100 3.61 6.33 8.55
C PRO A 100 3.64 7.03 7.19
N LEU A 101 2.81 6.63 6.24
CA LEU A 101 2.78 7.27 4.93
C LEU A 101 2.27 8.72 4.98
N ALA A 102 1.29 9.00 5.84
CA ALA A 102 0.83 10.37 6.06
C ALA A 102 1.92 11.24 6.70
N GLN A 103 2.71 10.69 7.63
CA GLN A 103 3.91 11.36 8.16
C GLN A 103 4.93 11.66 7.06
N TYR A 104 5.20 10.66 6.20
CA TYR A 104 6.11 10.81 5.08
C TYR A 104 5.71 11.98 4.17
N PHE A 105 4.41 12.13 3.89
CA PHE A 105 3.90 13.25 3.09
C PHE A 105 4.06 14.58 3.81
N LEU A 106 3.74 14.67 5.10
CA LEU A 106 3.85 15.92 5.86
C LEU A 106 5.29 16.44 5.95
N LYS A 107 6.26 15.55 6.03
CA LYS A 107 7.69 15.93 5.99
C LYS A 107 8.12 16.47 4.60
N ARG A 108 7.24 16.44 3.60
CA ARG A 108 7.50 16.84 2.20
C ARG A 108 6.49 17.84 1.64
N THR A 109 5.90 18.66 2.48
CA THR A 109 4.83 19.61 2.10
C THR A 109 5.25 20.73 1.16
N ASN A 110 6.53 20.92 0.91
CA ASN A 110 6.98 21.96 -0.03
C ASN A 110 6.56 21.68 -1.50
N TYR A 111 5.70 20.66 -1.72
CA TYR A 111 5.35 20.17 -3.04
C TYR A 111 3.84 20.09 -3.23
N ALA A 112 3.31 20.95 -4.10
CA ALA A 112 1.90 20.91 -4.49
C ALA A 112 1.51 19.61 -5.24
N LEU A 113 2.48 18.82 -5.73
CA LEU A 113 2.25 17.48 -6.30
C LEU A 113 1.69 16.47 -5.30
N LEU A 114 1.74 16.77 -4.00
CA LEU A 114 1.14 15.98 -2.93
C LEU A 114 -0.31 16.34 -2.66
N ASN A 115 -0.89 17.22 -3.45
CA ASN A 115 -2.28 17.59 -3.29
C ASN A 115 -3.17 16.70 -4.14
N ILE A 116 -4.30 16.31 -3.59
CA ILE A 116 -5.40 15.71 -4.34
C ILE A 116 -6.42 16.81 -4.60
N PHE A 117 -6.63 17.12 -5.86
CA PHE A 117 -7.47 18.23 -6.27
C PHE A 117 -8.36 17.85 -7.46
N ASN A 118 -9.48 18.54 -7.57
CA ASN A 118 -10.37 18.48 -8.73
C ASN A 118 -11.07 19.81 -8.93
N LEU A 119 -11.31 20.14 -10.19
CA LEU A 119 -12.20 21.20 -10.60
C LEU A 119 -13.40 20.60 -11.34
N ILE A 120 -14.56 20.79 -10.78
CA ILE A 120 -15.84 20.21 -11.25
C ILE A 120 -16.70 21.33 -11.75
N LYS A 121 -17.29 21.18 -12.95
CA LYS A 121 -18.18 22.15 -13.57
C LYS A 121 -19.61 21.58 -13.61
N ILE A 122 -20.57 22.35 -13.16
CA ILE A 122 -22.00 22.01 -13.15
C ILE A 122 -22.76 23.21 -13.70
N LYS A 123 -23.78 23.00 -14.53
CA LYS A 123 -24.66 24.09 -14.96
C LYS A 123 -25.37 24.70 -13.77
N LYS A 124 -25.41 26.02 -13.70
CA LYS A 124 -26.00 26.77 -12.60
C LYS A 124 -27.52 26.55 -12.48
N GLU A 125 -28.20 26.34 -13.61
CA GLU A 125 -29.62 25.99 -13.67
C GLU A 125 -29.96 24.61 -13.10
N ASP A 126 -28.96 23.71 -13.05
CA ASP A 126 -29.11 22.34 -12.59
C ASP A 126 -28.87 22.17 -11.08
N ILE A 127 -28.38 23.21 -10.39
CA ILE A 127 -27.95 23.12 -8.99
C ILE A 127 -28.42 24.31 -8.15
N ASP A 128 -28.97 24.04 -6.97
CA ASP A 128 -29.20 25.04 -5.95
C ASP A 128 -27.86 25.33 -5.21
N ILE A 129 -27.31 26.52 -5.41
CA ILE A 129 -26.01 26.93 -4.87
C ILE A 129 -26.03 26.93 -3.33
N ASN A 130 -27.08 27.46 -2.72
CA ASN A 130 -27.18 27.54 -1.26
C ASN A 130 -27.26 26.12 -0.64
N ARG A 131 -28.04 25.25 -1.24
CA ARG A 131 -28.14 23.84 -0.86
C ARG A 131 -26.79 23.11 -1.04
N PHE A 132 -26.05 23.42 -2.12
CA PHE A 132 -24.72 22.86 -2.36
C PHE A 132 -23.73 23.27 -1.27
N ILE A 133 -23.71 24.55 -0.89
CA ILE A 133 -22.84 25.08 0.19
C ILE A 133 -23.19 24.42 1.53
N LEU A 134 -24.48 24.28 1.84
CA LEU A 134 -24.91 23.59 3.05
C LEU A 134 -24.51 22.12 3.05
N ALA A 135 -24.65 21.44 1.91
CA ALA A 135 -24.24 20.05 1.74
C ALA A 135 -22.72 19.89 1.89
N LEU A 136 -21.96 20.82 1.33
CA LEU A 136 -20.49 20.83 1.45
C LEU A 136 -20.07 20.98 2.91
N ASN A 137 -20.63 21.95 3.63
CA ASN A 137 -20.38 22.12 5.07
C ASN A 137 -20.73 20.85 5.85
N LYS A 138 -21.92 20.26 5.62
CA LYS A 138 -22.33 19.02 6.28
C LYS A 138 -21.37 17.88 5.99
N THR A 139 -20.85 17.79 4.78
CA THR A 139 -19.88 16.76 4.38
C THR A 139 -18.53 16.97 5.06
N ILE A 140 -18.04 18.22 5.13
CA ILE A 140 -16.80 18.56 5.82
C ILE A 140 -16.89 18.15 7.30
N TYR A 141 -17.97 18.50 7.99
CA TYR A 141 -18.16 18.15 9.41
C TYR A 141 -18.38 16.65 9.64
N ASN A 142 -18.83 15.90 8.64
CA ASN A 142 -18.93 14.44 8.71
C ASN A 142 -17.56 13.74 8.66
N HIS A 143 -16.52 14.40 8.16
CA HIS A 143 -15.19 13.85 8.00
C HIS A 143 -14.15 14.54 8.89
N PRO A 144 -13.93 14.06 10.12
CA PRO A 144 -13.10 14.74 11.13
C PRO A 144 -11.69 15.06 10.68
N VAL A 145 -11.09 14.25 9.78
CA VAL A 145 -9.76 14.50 9.25
C VAL A 145 -9.66 15.83 8.48
N LEU A 146 -10.74 16.28 7.84
CA LEU A 146 -10.79 17.56 7.13
C LEU A 146 -10.82 18.77 8.09
N LEU A 147 -11.16 18.53 9.35
CA LEU A 147 -11.21 19.51 10.43
C LEU A 147 -9.99 19.38 11.37
N SER A 148 -8.94 18.70 10.93
CA SER A 148 -7.82 18.37 11.81
C SER A 148 -6.60 19.24 11.55
N ARG A 149 -5.68 19.23 12.52
CA ARG A 149 -4.36 19.87 12.44
C ARG A 149 -3.30 18.85 12.83
N PHE A 150 -2.13 19.01 12.25
CA PHE A 150 -0.96 18.15 12.52
C PHE A 150 0.08 18.92 13.33
N TYR A 151 0.77 18.19 14.17
CA TYR A 151 1.79 18.71 15.07
C TYR A 151 2.97 17.75 15.07
N GLU A 152 4.18 18.30 14.96
CA GLU A 152 5.41 17.54 15.15
C GLU A 152 5.88 17.72 16.60
N GLU A 153 6.19 16.62 17.27
CA GLU A 153 6.71 16.62 18.63
C GLU A 153 8.25 16.53 18.63
N ASP A 154 8.85 16.74 19.78
CA ASP A 154 10.31 16.74 19.96
C ASP A 154 10.99 15.42 19.58
N ASP A 155 10.24 14.30 19.61
CA ASP A 155 10.69 12.98 19.16
C ASP A 155 10.67 12.80 17.61
N GLY A 156 10.22 13.82 16.88
CA GLY A 156 10.06 13.81 15.43
C GLY A 156 8.85 13.05 14.92
N GLU A 157 7.99 12.58 15.84
CA GLU A 157 6.71 11.95 15.49
C GLU A 157 5.64 12.99 15.21
N ILE A 158 4.74 12.67 14.30
CA ILE A 158 3.65 13.56 13.90
C ILE A 158 2.32 13.04 14.44
N TYR A 159 1.62 13.94 15.10
CA TYR A 159 0.32 13.71 15.70
C TYR A 159 -0.76 14.53 14.99
N ILE A 160 -1.99 14.04 15.07
CA ILE A 160 -3.19 14.70 14.57
C ILE A 160 -4.13 15.02 15.74
N GLU A 161 -4.77 16.16 15.65
CA GLU A 161 -5.80 16.61 16.57
C GLU A 161 -7.02 17.10 15.82
N TYR A 162 -8.21 16.70 16.28
CA TYR A 162 -9.49 17.15 15.74
C TYR A 162 -9.80 18.56 16.25
N ARG A 163 -9.97 19.52 15.32
CA ARG A 163 -10.16 20.95 15.62
C ARG A 163 -11.41 21.48 14.90
N PRO A 164 -12.61 21.05 15.34
CA PRO A 164 -13.86 21.51 14.73
C PRO A 164 -14.14 23.02 14.96
N ASP A 165 -13.44 23.63 15.89
CA ASP A 165 -13.42 25.08 16.14
C ASP A 165 -12.68 25.89 15.06
N LEU A 166 -11.89 25.23 14.21
CA LEU A 166 -11.09 25.83 13.13
C LEU A 166 -11.41 25.17 11.78
N PRO A 167 -12.66 25.24 11.28
CA PRO A 167 -13.02 24.62 10.01
C PRO A 167 -12.27 25.28 8.84
N PRO A 168 -12.05 24.55 7.73
CA PRO A 168 -11.53 25.17 6.50
C PRO A 168 -12.53 26.19 5.96
N GLU A 169 -11.97 27.26 5.42
CA GLU A 169 -12.78 28.29 4.74
C GLU A 169 -13.31 27.75 3.40
N ILE A 170 -14.58 28.04 3.10
CA ILE A 170 -15.16 27.83 1.77
C ILE A 170 -15.18 29.19 1.07
N LYS A 171 -14.30 29.38 0.09
CA LYS A 171 -14.24 30.62 -0.69
C LYS A 171 -15.28 30.61 -1.80
N ILE A 172 -15.97 31.74 -1.99
CA ILE A 172 -16.93 31.92 -3.08
C ILE A 172 -16.45 33.11 -3.92
N ILE A 173 -16.14 32.87 -5.18
CA ILE A 173 -15.53 33.85 -6.08
C ILE A 173 -16.38 33.97 -7.35
N LYS A 174 -16.73 35.17 -7.74
CA LYS A 174 -17.34 35.45 -9.05
C LYS A 174 -16.25 35.47 -10.11
N ILE A 175 -16.50 34.81 -11.24
CA ILE A 175 -15.53 34.67 -12.32
C ILE A 175 -16.26 34.63 -13.66
N LYS A 176 -15.55 34.95 -14.74
CA LYS A 176 -16.04 34.68 -16.09
C LYS A 176 -15.56 33.32 -16.56
N ASP A 177 -16.34 32.64 -17.40
CA ASP A 177 -15.98 31.30 -17.92
C ASP A 177 -14.68 31.33 -18.73
N GLU A 178 -14.39 32.43 -19.42
CA GLU A 178 -13.15 32.65 -20.18
C GLU A 178 -11.89 32.73 -19.32
N ASP A 179 -12.03 33.02 -18.00
CA ASP A 179 -10.91 33.14 -17.07
C ASP A 179 -10.55 31.78 -16.41
N ILE A 180 -11.44 30.78 -16.48
CA ILE A 180 -11.23 29.46 -15.87
C ILE A 180 -9.92 28.78 -16.33
N PRO A 181 -9.57 28.78 -17.64
CA PRO A 181 -8.30 28.22 -18.10
C PRO A 181 -7.07 28.90 -17.48
N ASN A 182 -7.16 30.19 -17.13
CA ASN A 182 -6.06 30.97 -16.57
C ASN A 182 -5.85 30.73 -15.06
N LEU A 183 -6.80 30.07 -14.38
CA LEU A 183 -6.67 29.76 -12.95
C LEU A 183 -5.60 28.70 -12.68
N LYS A 184 -5.23 27.87 -13.66
CA LYS A 184 -4.36 26.69 -13.52
C LYS A 184 -3.11 26.93 -12.70
N ASP A 185 -2.44 28.04 -12.93
CA ASP A 185 -1.13 28.35 -12.33
C ASP A 185 -1.21 28.82 -10.87
N ASN A 186 -2.40 29.17 -10.39
CA ASN A 186 -2.60 29.80 -9.08
C ASN A 186 -3.56 29.05 -8.14
N LEU A 187 -4.15 27.95 -8.58
CA LEU A 187 -5.15 27.23 -7.78
C LEU A 187 -4.55 26.34 -6.70
N LEU A 188 -3.44 25.70 -6.99
CA LEU A 188 -2.84 24.75 -6.06
C LEU A 188 -2.08 25.45 -4.95
N HIS A 189 -2.28 24.96 -3.73
CA HIS A 189 -1.63 25.51 -2.54
C HIS A 189 -0.37 24.73 -2.18
N ILE A 190 0.67 25.47 -1.80
CA ILE A 190 1.79 24.90 -1.07
C ILE A 190 1.43 25.04 0.42
N TYR A 191 1.07 23.93 1.03
CA TYR A 191 0.62 23.93 2.41
C TYR A 191 1.78 24.05 3.40
N LYS A 192 1.52 24.76 4.51
CA LYS A 192 2.36 24.64 5.71
C LYS A 192 1.94 23.39 6.45
N PRO A 193 2.85 22.46 6.77
CA PRO A 193 2.46 21.12 7.25
C PRO A 193 1.79 21.13 8.62
N PHE A 194 2.22 22.05 9.50
CA PHE A 194 1.84 22.02 10.90
C PHE A 194 1.03 23.24 11.32
N ASN A 195 0.13 23.06 12.28
CA ASN A 195 -0.74 24.08 12.88
C ASN A 195 -1.61 24.84 11.86
N SER A 196 -1.84 24.29 10.66
CA SER A 196 -2.66 24.92 9.63
C SER A 196 -3.67 23.94 9.02
N SER A 197 -4.66 24.50 8.29
CA SER A 197 -5.53 23.66 7.46
C SER A 197 -4.75 23.17 6.24
N LEU A 198 -4.87 21.89 5.96
CA LEU A 198 -4.33 21.27 4.76
C LEU A 198 -5.45 20.99 3.72
N VAL A 199 -6.50 21.79 3.79
CA VAL A 199 -7.71 21.63 2.99
C VAL A 199 -8.14 23.00 2.52
N ASN A 200 -8.45 23.11 1.23
CA ASN A 200 -8.98 24.33 0.61
C ASN A 200 -10.18 23.98 -0.28
N PHE A 201 -11.26 24.73 -0.13
CA PHE A 201 -12.44 24.63 -0.96
C PHE A 201 -12.76 25.98 -1.59
N THR A 202 -12.97 26.00 -2.90
CA THR A 202 -13.35 27.22 -3.62
C THR A 202 -14.50 26.92 -4.58
N ILE A 203 -15.52 27.76 -4.54
CA ILE A 203 -16.64 27.75 -5.46
C ILE A 203 -16.50 28.98 -6.35
N PHE A 204 -16.29 28.76 -7.65
CA PHE A 204 -16.33 29.84 -8.62
C PHE A 204 -17.73 29.89 -9.25
N LEU A 205 -18.30 31.07 -9.32
CA LEU A 205 -19.62 31.32 -9.90
C LEU A 205 -19.48 32.19 -11.14
N SER A 206 -19.73 31.60 -12.31
CA SER A 206 -19.91 32.35 -13.55
C SER A 206 -21.38 32.67 -13.79
N ASP A 207 -21.71 33.24 -14.95
CA ASP A 207 -23.11 33.48 -15.32
C ASP A 207 -23.86 32.17 -15.52
N ASP A 208 -23.25 31.18 -16.17
CA ASP A 208 -23.89 29.93 -16.58
C ASP A 208 -23.51 28.71 -15.72
N TYR A 209 -22.40 28.76 -15.00
CA TYR A 209 -21.85 27.59 -14.31
C TYR A 209 -21.46 27.85 -12.87
N LEU A 210 -21.53 26.78 -12.09
CA LEU A 210 -20.82 26.60 -10.82
C LEU A 210 -19.59 25.75 -11.08
N TYR A 211 -18.42 26.22 -10.65
CA TYR A 211 -17.20 25.44 -10.62
C TYR A 211 -16.82 25.18 -9.18
N PHE A 212 -16.75 23.90 -8.80
CA PHE A 212 -16.31 23.51 -7.47
C PHE A 212 -14.89 22.98 -7.53
N PHE A 213 -13.99 23.67 -6.86
CA PHE A 213 -12.61 23.31 -6.71
C PHE A 213 -12.33 22.89 -5.27
N TYR A 214 -11.69 21.74 -5.12
CA TYR A 214 -11.08 21.37 -3.86
C TYR A 214 -9.61 21.00 -4.09
N ASP A 215 -8.78 21.36 -3.10
CA ASP A 215 -7.36 21.10 -3.03
C ASP A 215 -7.06 20.63 -1.61
N ILE A 216 -6.69 19.36 -1.46
CA ILE A 216 -6.52 18.69 -0.16
C ILE A 216 -5.17 17.99 -0.16
N PHE A 217 -4.37 18.27 0.86
CA PHE A 217 -3.07 17.64 0.98
C PHE A 217 -3.19 16.14 1.25
N HIS A 218 -2.29 15.34 0.67
CA HIS A 218 -2.40 13.88 0.64
C HIS A 218 -2.38 13.19 2.02
N SER A 219 -1.87 13.86 3.07
CA SER A 219 -1.96 13.33 4.45
C SER A 219 -3.38 13.26 5.00
N ASN A 220 -4.28 14.13 4.49
CA ASN A 220 -5.70 14.17 4.87
C ASN A 220 -6.61 13.40 3.93
N PHE A 221 -6.09 13.01 2.77
CA PHE A 221 -6.94 12.54 1.68
C PHE A 221 -6.20 11.56 0.79
N ASP A 222 -6.88 10.56 0.29
CA ASP A 222 -6.35 9.63 -0.71
C ASP A 222 -7.35 9.43 -1.86
N GLY A 223 -6.96 8.67 -2.87
CA GLY A 223 -7.79 8.44 -4.04
C GLY A 223 -9.18 7.87 -3.69
N ASN A 224 -9.29 6.96 -2.72
CA ASN A 224 -10.59 6.43 -2.30
C ASN A 224 -11.42 7.47 -1.53
N SER A 225 -10.76 8.39 -0.84
CA SER A 225 -11.42 9.52 -0.17
C SER A 225 -12.16 10.41 -1.15
N VAL A 226 -11.67 10.56 -2.40
CA VAL A 226 -12.36 11.30 -3.46
C VAL A 226 -13.75 10.74 -3.69
N ILE A 227 -13.87 9.43 -3.84
CA ILE A 227 -15.15 8.74 -4.10
C ILE A 227 -16.09 8.90 -2.90
N ILE A 228 -15.57 8.66 -1.69
CA ILE A 228 -16.36 8.74 -0.45
C ILE A 228 -16.86 10.15 -0.23
N PHE A 229 -15.99 11.14 -0.37
CA PHE A 229 -16.31 12.55 -0.20
C PHE A 229 -17.38 13.00 -1.19
N LYS A 230 -17.22 12.67 -2.49
CA LYS A 230 -18.21 12.99 -3.52
C LYS A 230 -19.57 12.35 -3.23
N ASN A 231 -19.60 11.06 -2.90
CA ASN A 231 -20.83 10.34 -2.61
C ASN A 231 -21.55 10.93 -1.38
N ASN A 232 -20.79 11.34 -0.37
CA ASN A 232 -21.35 11.98 0.82
C ASN A 232 -21.83 13.41 0.55
N LEU A 233 -21.12 14.17 -0.30
CA LEU A 233 -21.56 15.49 -0.74
C LEU A 233 -22.90 15.40 -1.51
N GLU A 234 -23.02 14.43 -2.42
CA GLU A 234 -24.25 14.17 -3.15
C GLU A 234 -25.38 13.72 -2.22
N ALA A 235 -25.10 12.81 -1.29
CA ALA A 235 -26.07 12.36 -0.29
C ALA A 235 -26.55 13.53 0.59
N ALA A 236 -25.64 14.39 1.04
CA ALA A 236 -25.95 15.60 1.80
C ALA A 236 -26.82 16.58 1.00
N TYR A 237 -26.47 16.78 -0.27
CA TYR A 237 -27.24 17.62 -1.19
C TYR A 237 -28.66 17.08 -1.38
N LEU A 238 -28.84 15.77 -1.44
CA LEU A 238 -30.13 15.10 -1.52
C LEU A 238 -30.85 14.95 -0.15
N ASN A 239 -30.34 15.59 0.90
CA ASN A 239 -30.85 15.49 2.29
C ASN A 239 -30.89 14.06 2.85
N LYS A 240 -30.04 13.17 2.36
CA LYS A 240 -29.89 11.83 2.90
C LYS A 240 -29.02 11.84 4.18
N THR A 241 -29.18 10.82 5.01
CA THR A 241 -28.31 10.60 6.16
C THR A 241 -26.92 10.19 5.67
N LEU A 242 -25.87 10.83 6.21
CA LEU A 242 -24.50 10.47 5.90
C LEU A 242 -24.03 9.30 6.76
N PRO A 243 -23.27 8.35 6.21
CA PRO A 243 -22.61 7.34 7.00
C PRO A 243 -21.57 8.01 7.90
N LYS A 244 -21.46 7.54 9.14
CA LYS A 244 -20.50 8.08 10.11
C LYS A 244 -19.08 7.72 9.69
N ASP A 245 -18.15 8.69 9.78
CA ASP A 245 -16.73 8.48 9.53
C ASP A 245 -16.01 8.08 10.82
N TYR A 246 -15.29 6.97 10.79
CA TYR A 246 -14.54 6.43 11.93
C TYR A 246 -13.03 6.53 11.75
N PHE A 247 -12.52 7.47 10.97
CA PHE A 247 -11.08 7.66 10.76
C PHE A 247 -10.31 7.75 12.09
N PHE A 248 -10.79 8.57 13.03
CA PHE A 248 -10.14 8.74 14.33
C PHE A 248 -10.19 7.47 15.18
N LEU A 249 -11.28 6.73 15.16
CA LEU A 249 -11.37 5.44 15.86
C LEU A 249 -10.41 4.40 15.26
N ASN A 250 -10.27 4.37 13.93
CA ASN A 250 -9.29 3.51 13.26
C ASN A 250 -7.87 3.88 13.67
N LEU A 251 -7.56 5.18 13.73
CA LEU A 251 -6.27 5.68 14.13
C LEU A 251 -5.99 5.44 15.62
N TYR A 252 -7.00 5.58 16.48
CA TYR A 252 -6.91 5.23 17.89
C TYR A 252 -6.56 3.75 18.08
N ASN A 253 -7.27 2.85 17.40
CA ASN A 253 -6.97 1.42 17.44
C ASN A 253 -5.56 1.10 16.92
N TYR A 254 -5.11 1.78 15.87
CA TYR A 254 -3.72 1.68 15.39
C TYR A 254 -2.73 2.06 16.51
N ASN A 255 -2.93 3.21 17.17
CA ASN A 255 -2.07 3.69 18.26
C ASN A 255 -2.02 2.72 19.45
N GLN A 256 -3.17 2.14 19.84
CA GLN A 256 -3.22 1.13 20.91
C GLN A 256 -2.43 -0.14 20.55
N ASN A 257 -2.37 -0.47 19.27
CA ASN A 257 -1.69 -1.67 18.78
C ASN A 257 -0.17 -1.49 18.56
N LEU A 258 0.36 -0.26 18.48
CA LEU A 258 1.80 -0.01 18.26
C LEU A 258 2.72 -0.72 19.26
N LYS A 259 2.26 -0.94 20.49
CA LYS A 259 3.01 -1.64 21.56
C LYS A 259 2.71 -3.14 21.61
N SER A 260 1.82 -3.66 20.78
CA SER A 260 1.39 -5.06 20.81
C SER A 260 2.45 -5.99 20.22
N GLU A 261 2.49 -7.25 20.70
CA GLU A 261 3.33 -8.30 20.13
C GLU A 261 3.01 -8.56 18.63
N LYS A 262 1.78 -8.32 18.23
CA LYS A 262 1.35 -8.46 16.85
C LYS A 262 1.96 -7.38 15.93
N TYR A 263 2.10 -6.14 16.42
CA TYR A 263 2.81 -5.10 15.69
C TYR A 263 4.30 -5.42 15.60
N LYS A 264 4.92 -5.84 16.70
CA LYS A 264 6.32 -6.27 16.73
C LYS A 264 6.59 -7.42 15.76
N SER A 265 5.69 -8.41 15.70
CA SER A 265 5.83 -9.53 14.74
C SER A 265 5.73 -9.06 13.28
N THR A 266 4.90 -8.06 12.99
CA THR A 266 4.82 -7.42 11.67
C THR A 266 6.13 -6.71 11.33
N VAL A 267 6.69 -5.93 12.26
CA VAL A 267 7.99 -5.25 12.09
C VAL A 267 9.11 -6.25 11.83
N ASN A 268 9.17 -7.33 12.62
CA ASN A 268 10.17 -8.38 12.45
C ASN A 268 10.05 -9.06 11.09
N PHE A 269 8.82 -9.40 10.67
CA PHE A 269 8.58 -9.97 9.35
C PHE A 269 9.15 -9.09 8.23
N TYR A 270 8.95 -7.77 8.29
CA TYR A 270 9.51 -6.86 7.30
C TYR A 270 11.04 -6.86 7.32
N LYS A 271 11.64 -6.78 8.51
CA LYS A 271 13.11 -6.78 8.67
C LYS A 271 13.77 -8.07 8.20
N GLU A 272 13.09 -9.21 8.36
CA GLU A 272 13.60 -10.53 7.98
C GLU A 272 13.44 -10.82 6.48
N ASN A 273 12.43 -10.24 5.83
CA ASN A 273 12.10 -10.58 4.45
C ASN A 273 12.49 -9.51 3.43
N PHE A 274 12.85 -8.31 3.88
CA PHE A 274 13.19 -7.20 3.00
C PHE A 274 14.44 -6.47 3.47
N ASP A 275 15.32 -6.15 2.54
CA ASP A 275 16.42 -5.21 2.79
C ASP A 275 15.86 -3.79 2.77
N LEU A 276 15.55 -3.27 3.96
CA LEU A 276 14.97 -1.94 4.14
C LEU A 276 15.96 -0.80 3.85
N THR A 277 17.23 -1.12 3.61
CA THR A 277 18.26 -0.13 3.23
C THR A 277 18.44 -0.02 1.72
N ARG A 278 17.82 -0.94 0.95
CA ARG A 278 17.90 -0.97 -0.49
C ARG A 278 17.01 0.10 -1.14
N ASP A 279 17.50 0.66 -2.24
CA ASP A 279 16.69 1.53 -3.10
C ASP A 279 15.70 0.69 -3.91
N TYR A 280 14.44 1.09 -3.90
CA TYR A 280 13.36 0.47 -4.68
C TYR A 280 13.10 1.27 -5.95
N CYS A 281 14.17 1.58 -6.67
CA CYS A 281 14.16 2.31 -7.94
C CYS A 281 15.07 1.63 -8.95
N PRO A 282 14.88 1.87 -10.26
CA PRO A 282 15.91 1.54 -11.26
C PRO A 282 17.24 2.19 -10.89
N LYS A 283 18.35 1.59 -11.34
CA LYS A 283 19.69 2.12 -11.07
C LYS A 283 19.79 3.59 -11.56
N PHE A 284 20.30 4.46 -10.68
CA PHE A 284 20.51 5.87 -10.98
C PHE A 284 21.68 6.09 -11.93
N ASP A 285 21.62 7.17 -12.71
CA ASP A 285 22.75 7.61 -13.51
C ASP A 285 23.84 8.21 -12.60
N GLU A 286 25.06 7.72 -12.72
CA GLU A 286 26.18 8.14 -11.85
C GLU A 286 26.74 9.50 -12.27
N ASP A 287 26.64 9.86 -13.56
CA ASP A 287 27.27 11.02 -14.20
C ASP A 287 26.31 12.21 -14.39
N ILE A 288 25.31 12.37 -13.52
CA ILE A 288 24.48 13.56 -13.48
C ILE A 288 25.32 14.76 -13.02
N PRO A 289 25.35 15.86 -13.79
CA PRO A 289 26.13 17.04 -13.42
C PRO A 289 25.72 17.63 -12.06
N GLU A 290 26.71 18.08 -11.27
CA GLU A 290 26.48 18.62 -9.93
C GLU A 290 25.56 19.86 -9.90
N ASN A 291 25.58 20.69 -10.93
CA ASN A 291 24.67 21.82 -11.07
C ASN A 291 23.20 21.38 -11.21
N ILE A 292 22.94 20.17 -11.76
CA ILE A 292 21.60 19.58 -11.83
C ILE A 292 21.24 18.96 -10.49
N LYS A 293 22.15 18.16 -9.89
CA LYS A 293 21.91 17.52 -8.57
C LYS A 293 21.60 18.57 -7.49
N ASN A 294 22.29 19.71 -7.53
CA ASN A 294 22.13 20.80 -6.56
C ASN A 294 21.08 21.84 -6.94
N ASN A 295 20.44 21.71 -8.11
CA ASN A 295 19.39 22.62 -8.52
C ASN A 295 18.17 22.45 -7.60
N LYS A 296 17.73 23.56 -6.98
CA LYS A 296 16.52 23.58 -6.13
C LYS A 296 15.23 23.50 -6.94
N SER A 297 15.27 23.78 -8.24
CA SER A 297 14.13 23.60 -9.13
C SER A 297 14.12 22.20 -9.71
N LEU A 298 12.97 21.53 -9.69
CA LEU A 298 12.78 20.23 -10.30
C LEU A 298 12.93 20.34 -11.82
N GLN A 299 13.71 19.45 -12.39
CA GLN A 299 13.64 19.15 -13.81
C GLN A 299 12.99 17.77 -13.96
N LEU A 300 11.70 17.80 -14.26
CA LEU A 300 10.91 16.60 -14.46
C LEU A 300 11.10 16.07 -15.88
N ILE A 301 11.45 14.80 -16.01
CA ILE A 301 11.42 14.12 -17.29
C ILE A 301 10.14 13.30 -17.33
N TYR A 302 9.19 13.75 -18.14
CA TYR A 302 7.91 13.08 -18.31
C TYR A 302 7.91 12.22 -19.55
N LYS A 303 7.38 11.01 -19.43
CA LYS A 303 7.15 10.06 -20.50
C LYS A 303 5.76 9.47 -20.39
N GLU A 304 5.13 9.27 -21.55
CA GLU A 304 3.83 8.60 -21.60
C GLU A 304 3.74 7.63 -22.77
N TYR A 305 2.93 6.61 -22.57
CA TYR A 305 2.54 5.66 -23.58
C TYR A 305 1.03 5.41 -23.48
N SER A 306 0.34 5.57 -24.61
CA SER A 306 -1.09 5.29 -24.74
C SER A 306 -1.33 4.38 -25.92
N SER A 307 -2.14 3.35 -25.76
CA SER A 307 -2.47 2.39 -26.79
C SER A 307 -3.85 1.80 -26.56
N GLU A 308 -4.66 1.78 -27.62
CA GLU A 308 -5.95 1.09 -27.61
C GLU A 308 -5.76 -0.42 -27.43
N GLU A 309 -4.70 -0.99 -28.00
CA GLU A 309 -4.35 -2.39 -27.84
C GLU A 309 -4.04 -2.72 -26.36
N LEU A 310 -3.25 -1.91 -25.67
CA LEU A 310 -2.99 -2.04 -24.23
C LEU A 310 -4.30 -2.07 -23.45
N ARG A 311 -5.23 -1.17 -23.77
CA ARG A 311 -6.54 -1.09 -23.12
C ARG A 311 -7.35 -2.36 -23.31
N GLN A 312 -7.48 -2.83 -24.56
CA GLN A 312 -8.26 -4.02 -24.88
C GLN A 312 -7.69 -5.27 -24.23
N GLN A 313 -6.37 -5.41 -24.23
CA GLN A 313 -5.68 -6.55 -23.64
C GLN A 313 -5.77 -6.53 -22.11
N LEU A 314 -5.60 -5.37 -21.47
CA LEU A 314 -5.79 -5.24 -20.02
C LEU A 314 -7.21 -5.62 -19.60
N ARG A 315 -8.23 -5.17 -20.35
CA ARG A 315 -9.62 -5.55 -20.10
C ARG A 315 -9.86 -7.05 -20.32
N LYS A 316 -9.29 -7.62 -21.36
CA LYS A 316 -9.41 -9.05 -21.68
C LYS A 316 -8.85 -9.93 -20.56
N TYR A 317 -7.63 -9.66 -20.12
CA TYR A 317 -6.91 -10.54 -19.19
C TYR A 317 -7.15 -10.22 -17.72
N PHE A 318 -7.34 -8.95 -17.38
CA PHE A 318 -7.44 -8.48 -15.99
C PHE A 318 -8.85 -7.97 -15.62
N GLY A 319 -9.75 -7.85 -16.60
CA GLY A 319 -11.08 -7.29 -16.37
C GLY A 319 -11.02 -5.84 -15.92
N GLU A 320 -12.04 -5.37 -15.21
CA GLU A 320 -12.12 -3.99 -14.71
C GLU A 320 -11.78 -3.85 -13.21
N LYS A 321 -11.15 -4.85 -12.60
CA LYS A 321 -10.87 -4.83 -11.16
C LYS A 321 -9.49 -4.22 -10.87
N PRO A 322 -9.40 -3.17 -10.05
CA PRO A 322 -8.14 -2.48 -9.72
C PRO A 322 -7.02 -3.40 -9.25
N LYS A 323 -7.37 -4.47 -8.52
CA LYS A 323 -6.41 -5.46 -8.04
C LYS A 323 -5.55 -6.07 -9.15
N TYR A 324 -6.15 -6.38 -10.28
CA TYR A 324 -5.44 -7.02 -11.39
C TYR A 324 -4.52 -6.05 -12.13
N TYR A 325 -4.91 -4.78 -12.23
CA TYR A 325 -4.03 -3.75 -12.80
C TYR A 325 -2.80 -3.52 -11.92
N ASN A 326 -2.96 -3.59 -10.58
CA ASN A 326 -1.82 -3.56 -9.67
C ASN A 326 -0.86 -4.73 -9.91
N ILE A 327 -1.38 -5.94 -10.14
CA ILE A 327 -0.56 -7.11 -10.47
C ILE A 327 0.20 -6.88 -11.78
N PHE A 328 -0.50 -6.43 -12.83
CA PHE A 328 0.11 -6.12 -14.12
C PHE A 328 1.23 -5.09 -14.01
N MET A 329 0.97 -3.94 -13.37
CA MET A 329 1.99 -2.91 -13.16
C MET A 329 3.20 -3.43 -12.40
N THR A 330 2.96 -4.22 -11.35
CA THR A 330 4.04 -4.84 -10.58
C THR A 330 4.91 -5.73 -11.44
N MET A 331 4.29 -6.60 -12.23
CA MET A 331 5.02 -7.46 -13.17
C MET A 331 5.83 -6.64 -14.16
N ASN A 332 5.21 -5.61 -14.75
CA ASN A 332 5.87 -4.76 -15.74
C ASN A 332 7.09 -4.06 -15.16
N ILE A 333 6.97 -3.45 -13.99
CA ILE A 333 8.07 -2.73 -13.33
C ILE A 333 9.20 -3.66 -12.91
N LEU A 334 8.87 -4.80 -12.30
CA LEU A 334 9.90 -5.78 -11.89
C LEU A 334 10.68 -6.29 -13.09
N LEU A 335 9.98 -6.63 -14.17
CA LEU A 335 10.61 -7.12 -15.39
C LEU A 335 11.41 -5.99 -16.08
N ALA A 336 10.87 -4.78 -16.12
CA ALA A 336 11.58 -3.62 -16.68
C ALA A 336 12.84 -3.29 -15.90
N ASN A 337 12.82 -3.32 -14.56
CA ASN A 337 13.99 -3.10 -13.72
C ASN A 337 15.07 -4.17 -13.97
N TYR A 338 14.68 -5.43 -14.08
CA TYR A 338 15.61 -6.53 -14.40
C TYR A 338 16.32 -6.30 -15.73
N ILE A 339 15.57 -5.99 -16.79
CA ILE A 339 16.12 -5.74 -18.12
C ILE A 339 16.93 -4.43 -18.15
N TYR A 340 16.43 -3.37 -17.50
CA TYR A 340 17.13 -2.07 -17.44
C TYR A 340 18.50 -2.17 -16.77
N SER A 341 18.67 -3.07 -15.81
CA SER A 341 19.94 -3.38 -15.16
C SER A 341 20.89 -4.22 -16.02
N ASP A 342 20.57 -4.47 -17.28
CA ASP A 342 21.27 -5.44 -18.16
C ASP A 342 21.33 -6.84 -17.53
N PHE A 343 20.22 -7.25 -16.89
CA PHE A 343 20.05 -8.53 -16.19
C PHE A 343 20.98 -8.75 -14.98
N LYS A 344 21.56 -7.68 -14.43
CA LYS A 344 22.48 -7.78 -13.28
C LYS A 344 21.75 -7.75 -11.94
N ASP A 345 20.58 -7.16 -11.89
CA ASP A 345 19.74 -7.16 -10.70
C ASP A 345 18.75 -8.33 -10.73
N GLU A 346 19.19 -9.50 -10.34
CA GLU A 346 18.34 -10.71 -10.30
C GLU A 346 17.17 -10.62 -9.32
N ASN A 347 17.18 -9.67 -8.40
CA ASN A 347 16.11 -9.44 -7.41
C ASN A 347 15.52 -8.04 -7.52
N PRO A 348 14.99 -7.65 -8.69
CA PRO A 348 14.38 -6.34 -8.84
C PRO A 348 13.22 -6.17 -7.87
N THR A 349 13.02 -4.95 -7.47
CA THR A 349 12.03 -4.59 -6.47
C THR A 349 11.04 -3.59 -7.03
N ALA A 350 9.81 -3.67 -6.53
CA ALA A 350 8.75 -2.70 -6.79
C ALA A 350 8.05 -2.36 -5.49
N LYS A 351 7.50 -1.16 -5.40
CA LYS A 351 6.74 -0.70 -4.25
C LYS A 351 5.31 -0.39 -4.67
N ILE A 352 4.36 -1.02 -4.02
CA ILE A 352 2.96 -0.96 -4.42
C ILE A 352 2.14 -0.27 -3.35
N GLY A 353 1.33 0.71 -3.78
CA GLY A 353 0.34 1.34 -2.93
C GLY A 353 -0.92 0.48 -2.75
N PHE A 354 -1.40 0.38 -1.53
CA PHE A 354 -2.63 -0.33 -1.19
C PHE A 354 -3.61 0.55 -0.44
N ASN A 355 -4.89 0.28 -0.70
CA ASN A 355 -5.98 0.82 0.09
C ASN A 355 -6.03 0.11 1.44
N GLY A 356 -5.82 0.85 2.52
CA GLY A 356 -5.86 0.34 3.90
C GLY A 356 -7.25 0.19 4.50
N ARG A 357 -8.31 0.53 3.76
CA ARG A 357 -9.69 0.45 4.28
C ARG A 357 -10.15 -0.97 4.61
N ASN A 358 -9.45 -1.99 4.15
CA ASN A 358 -9.69 -3.37 4.55
C ASN A 358 -9.37 -3.65 6.03
N TRP A 359 -8.64 -2.75 6.71
CA TRP A 359 -8.30 -2.85 8.13
C TRP A 359 -9.13 -1.94 9.01
N THR A 360 -9.87 -1.05 8.37
CA THR A 360 -10.70 -0.09 9.08
C THR A 360 -12.00 -0.75 9.53
N ILE A 361 -12.60 -0.17 10.57
CA ILE A 361 -13.89 -0.61 11.10
C ILE A 361 -14.99 -0.50 10.05
N ASP A 362 -14.80 0.42 9.11
CA ASP A 362 -15.70 0.62 7.97
C ASP A 362 -14.91 1.11 6.74
N SER A 363 -15.54 1.01 5.57
CA SER A 363 -14.98 1.45 4.29
C SER A 363 -15.20 2.93 3.96
N ASN A 364 -15.94 3.67 4.83
CA ASN A 364 -16.41 5.04 4.54
C ASN A 364 -15.51 6.14 5.13
N SER A 365 -14.39 5.77 5.75
CA SER A 365 -13.47 6.75 6.31
C SER A 365 -12.73 7.53 5.23
N VAL A 366 -12.76 8.86 5.34
CA VAL A 366 -11.91 9.79 4.58
C VAL A 366 -10.59 9.97 5.31
N GLY A 367 -9.48 9.95 4.58
CA GLY A 367 -8.14 10.12 5.14
C GLY A 367 -7.07 9.46 4.29
N CYS A 368 -5.81 9.68 4.62
CA CYS A 368 -4.70 8.96 4.02
C CYS A 368 -4.61 7.56 4.62
N LEU A 369 -5.32 6.62 4.02
CA LEU A 369 -5.39 5.21 4.43
C LEU A 369 -4.68 4.29 3.44
N ILE A 370 -3.81 4.84 2.62
CA ILE A 370 -2.92 4.06 1.75
C ILE A 370 -1.64 3.70 2.50
N TYR A 371 -1.04 2.60 2.08
CA TYR A 371 0.28 2.17 2.53
C TYR A 371 1.00 1.48 1.39
N ASN A 372 2.31 1.46 1.48
CA ASN A 372 3.16 0.87 0.49
C ASN A 372 3.69 -0.49 0.97
N TYR A 373 3.85 -1.39 0.02
CA TYR A 373 4.41 -2.72 0.26
C TYR A 373 5.50 -3.02 -0.76
N PRO A 374 6.69 -3.41 -0.33
CA PRO A 374 7.72 -3.85 -1.23
C PRO A 374 7.36 -5.22 -1.81
N VAL A 375 7.66 -5.41 -3.08
CA VAL A 375 7.57 -6.68 -3.78
C VAL A 375 8.92 -6.95 -4.41
N ILE A 376 9.43 -8.15 -4.19
CA ILE A 376 10.68 -8.64 -4.77
C ILE A 376 10.34 -9.87 -5.59
N TYR A 377 10.94 -9.99 -6.76
CA TYR A 377 10.86 -11.19 -7.56
C TYR A 377 12.28 -11.60 -7.98
N HIS A 378 12.58 -12.88 -7.85
CA HIS A 378 13.85 -13.43 -8.26
C HIS A 378 13.76 -13.96 -9.69
N PHE A 379 14.57 -13.38 -10.60
CA PHE A 379 14.74 -13.84 -11.97
C PHE A 379 16.00 -14.69 -12.06
N GLU A 380 15.92 -15.79 -12.79
CA GLU A 380 17.05 -16.69 -13.03
C GLU A 380 17.38 -16.80 -14.52
N ASN A 381 18.66 -16.82 -14.85
CA ASN A 381 19.15 -17.19 -16.18
C ASN A 381 18.57 -16.39 -17.35
N LYS A 382 18.09 -15.16 -17.11
CA LYS A 382 17.46 -14.31 -18.14
C LYS A 382 16.24 -14.94 -18.80
N VAL A 383 15.57 -15.82 -18.09
CA VAL A 383 14.38 -16.54 -18.53
C VAL A 383 13.17 -16.13 -17.68
N VAL A 384 12.03 -15.98 -18.30
CA VAL A 384 10.76 -15.74 -17.59
C VAL A 384 9.64 -16.59 -18.16
N ASN A 385 8.86 -17.20 -17.28
CA ASN A 385 7.56 -17.78 -17.59
C ASN A 385 6.48 -16.83 -17.09
N ILE A 386 5.78 -16.17 -17.98
CA ILE A 386 4.81 -15.10 -17.63
C ILE A 386 3.69 -15.62 -16.74
N LYS A 387 3.18 -16.82 -17.00
CA LYS A 387 2.12 -17.43 -16.19
C LYS A 387 2.59 -17.75 -14.77
N THR A 388 3.78 -18.32 -14.63
CA THR A 388 4.41 -18.57 -13.31
C THR A 388 4.66 -17.26 -12.57
N PHE A 389 5.20 -16.26 -13.25
CA PHE A 389 5.45 -14.93 -12.72
C PHE A 389 4.14 -14.28 -12.22
N TYR A 390 3.09 -14.28 -13.05
CA TYR A 390 1.76 -13.79 -12.66
C TYR A 390 1.23 -14.50 -11.41
N ASN A 391 1.28 -15.83 -11.37
CA ASN A 391 0.78 -16.59 -10.24
C ASN A 391 1.52 -16.24 -8.95
N LYS A 392 2.84 -16.06 -9.03
CA LYS A 392 3.67 -15.67 -7.87
C LYS A 392 3.32 -14.27 -7.37
N ILE A 393 3.21 -13.30 -8.28
CA ILE A 393 2.80 -11.94 -7.90
C ILE A 393 1.38 -11.93 -7.34
N LYS A 394 0.45 -12.67 -7.95
CA LYS A 394 -0.92 -12.83 -7.45
C LYS A 394 -0.96 -13.42 -6.04
N GLU A 395 -0.17 -14.45 -5.77
CA GLU A 395 -0.03 -15.05 -4.44
C GLU A 395 0.40 -14.01 -3.40
N LEU A 396 1.43 -13.24 -3.71
CA LEU A 396 1.90 -12.14 -2.85
C LEU A 396 0.78 -11.14 -2.55
N PHE A 397 -0.05 -10.82 -3.54
CA PHE A 397 -1.21 -9.94 -3.35
C PHE A 397 -2.33 -10.57 -2.51
N GLU A 398 -2.47 -11.88 -2.50
CA GLU A 398 -3.48 -12.60 -1.71
C GLU A 398 -3.03 -12.86 -0.27
N LEU A 399 -1.74 -13.08 -0.06
CA LEU A 399 -1.15 -13.22 1.27
C LEU A 399 -1.13 -11.91 2.07
N LYS A 400 -1.04 -10.78 1.38
CA LYS A 400 -0.91 -9.45 1.94
C LYS A 400 -1.88 -9.07 3.05
N PRO A 401 -3.21 -9.20 2.86
CA PRO A 401 -4.16 -8.82 3.90
C PRO A 401 -3.97 -9.60 5.20
N LYS A 402 -3.36 -10.79 5.11
CA LYS A 402 -3.07 -11.64 6.25
C LYS A 402 -1.80 -11.23 7.01
N LEU A 403 -0.81 -10.71 6.28
CA LEU A 403 0.49 -10.34 6.84
C LEU A 403 0.52 -8.90 7.34
N MET A 404 -0.23 -8.02 6.69
CA MET A 404 -0.18 -6.58 6.92
C MET A 404 -1.39 -6.10 7.73
N LYS A 405 -1.44 -6.45 9.00
CA LYS A 405 -2.48 -5.92 9.90
C LYS A 405 -2.21 -4.47 10.33
N TYR A 406 -1.01 -3.98 10.09
CA TYR A 406 -0.60 -2.62 10.47
C TYR A 406 0.34 -2.04 9.42
N PRO A 407 0.19 -0.75 9.06
CA PRO A 407 1.17 -0.06 8.26
C PRO A 407 2.50 -0.02 9.00
N PHE A 408 3.57 -0.36 8.30
CA PHE A 408 4.93 -0.36 8.82
C PHE A 408 5.70 0.86 8.28
N GLU A 409 6.49 1.47 9.13
CA GLU A 409 7.36 2.57 8.76
C GLU A 409 8.65 2.03 8.13
N HIS A 410 8.88 2.37 6.87
CA HIS A 410 10.09 2.04 6.15
C HIS A 410 11.07 3.21 6.19
N THR A 411 12.32 2.89 6.45
CA THR A 411 13.43 3.84 6.40
C THR A 411 14.15 3.82 5.05
N GLU A 412 13.44 3.47 3.98
CA GLU A 412 14.01 3.40 2.65
C GLU A 412 14.60 4.73 2.20
N ARG A 413 15.74 4.64 1.57
CA ARG A 413 16.47 5.79 1.08
C ARG A 413 15.76 6.41 -0.12
N TYR A 414 15.38 5.59 -1.07
CA TYR A 414 14.65 5.98 -2.28
C TYR A 414 13.67 4.89 -2.69
N SER A 415 12.50 5.27 -3.16
CA SER A 415 11.51 4.32 -3.66
C SER A 415 10.86 4.85 -4.93
N SER A 416 10.50 3.97 -5.86
CA SER A 416 9.53 4.30 -6.88
C SER A 416 8.13 4.28 -6.27
N MET A 417 7.26 5.13 -6.76
CA MET A 417 5.85 5.15 -6.38
C MET A 417 5.00 4.74 -7.58
N MET A 418 4.09 3.82 -7.34
CA MET A 418 3.11 3.40 -8.34
C MET A 418 1.72 3.80 -7.91
N SER A 419 0.97 4.38 -8.82
CA SER A 419 -0.46 4.62 -8.62
C SER A 419 -1.28 4.13 -9.80
N ILE A 420 -2.50 3.68 -9.52
CA ILE A 420 -3.49 3.38 -10.55
C ILE A 420 -4.63 4.35 -10.38
N ILE A 421 -4.88 5.11 -11.41
CA ILE A 421 -5.99 6.06 -11.48
C ILE A 421 -7.06 5.46 -12.40
N GLN A 422 -8.11 4.93 -11.80
CA GLN A 422 -9.31 4.54 -12.54
C GLN A 422 -10.33 5.66 -12.47
N THR A 423 -10.71 6.21 -13.63
CA THR A 423 -11.72 7.27 -13.65
C THR A 423 -13.13 6.74 -13.44
N LYS A 424 -13.40 5.49 -13.85
CA LYS A 424 -14.70 4.85 -13.60
C LYS A 424 -14.91 4.62 -12.11
N GLY A 425 -15.74 5.46 -11.51
CA GLY A 425 -15.99 5.49 -10.06
C GLY A 425 -15.28 6.61 -9.29
N PHE A 426 -14.14 7.11 -9.79
CA PHE A 426 -13.53 8.34 -9.26
C PHE A 426 -14.28 9.58 -9.73
N PHE A 427 -14.73 9.57 -10.99
CA PHE A 427 -15.38 10.70 -11.62
C PHE A 427 -16.67 10.21 -12.30
N SER A 428 -17.77 10.10 -11.53
CA SER A 428 -19.05 9.95 -12.21
C SER A 428 -19.34 11.24 -12.97
N SER A 429 -19.82 11.10 -14.19
CA SER A 429 -20.27 12.20 -15.03
C SER A 429 -21.53 12.89 -14.50
N GLU A 430 -21.97 12.54 -13.29
CA GLU A 430 -23.22 13.03 -12.70
C GLU A 430 -23.06 13.40 -11.23
N PHE A 431 -23.84 14.40 -10.83
CA PHE A 431 -24.07 14.82 -9.46
C PHE A 431 -25.56 15.04 -9.26
N ALA A 432 -26.17 14.30 -8.35
CA ALA A 432 -27.61 14.37 -8.08
C ALA A 432 -28.49 14.18 -9.33
N GLY A 433 -28.07 13.32 -10.26
CA GLY A 433 -28.76 13.06 -11.54
C GLY A 433 -28.58 14.15 -12.57
N LYS A 434 -27.67 15.11 -12.35
CA LYS A 434 -27.34 16.19 -13.28
C LYS A 434 -25.93 15.98 -13.86
N LYS A 435 -25.74 16.37 -15.12
CA LYS A 435 -24.46 16.23 -15.81
C LYS A 435 -23.38 17.06 -15.08
N LEU A 436 -22.27 16.39 -14.81
CA LEU A 436 -21.06 16.96 -14.24
C LEU A 436 -19.94 16.87 -15.27
N GLU A 437 -19.18 17.94 -15.45
CA GLU A 437 -17.98 17.95 -16.26
C GLU A 437 -16.77 18.10 -15.34
N LEU A 438 -15.84 17.17 -15.43
CA LEU A 438 -14.56 17.28 -14.75
C LEU A 438 -13.59 18.06 -15.64
N ILE A 439 -13.11 19.20 -15.16
CA ILE A 439 -12.05 19.96 -15.80
C ILE A 439 -10.73 19.47 -15.24
N TYR A 440 -10.03 18.65 -16.00
CA TYR A 440 -8.80 17.99 -15.55
C TYR A 440 -7.59 18.89 -15.75
N PHE A 441 -6.79 19.11 -14.71
CA PHE A 441 -5.51 19.83 -14.79
C PHE A 441 -4.28 18.92 -14.87
N TYR A 442 -4.47 17.62 -14.94
CA TYR A 442 -3.37 16.65 -14.82
C TYR A 442 -2.28 16.82 -15.89
N ASP A 443 -2.67 17.11 -17.13
CA ASP A 443 -1.72 17.36 -18.23
C ASP A 443 -0.88 18.64 -18.03
N ASN A 444 -1.25 19.49 -17.06
CA ASN A 444 -0.54 20.71 -16.73
C ASN A 444 0.28 20.63 -15.44
N LEU A 445 0.22 19.52 -14.69
CA LEU A 445 1.13 19.27 -13.57
C LEU A 445 2.60 19.32 -14.02
N ILE A 446 2.85 18.91 -15.26
CA ILE A 446 4.19 18.95 -15.90
C ILE A 446 4.70 20.38 -16.04
N ASN A 447 3.80 21.34 -16.25
CA ASN A 447 4.12 22.75 -16.41
C ASN A 447 4.05 23.53 -15.09
N MET A 448 3.53 22.92 -14.02
CA MET A 448 3.51 23.58 -12.72
C MET A 448 4.92 23.71 -12.16
N LYS A 449 5.26 24.89 -11.70
CA LYS A 449 6.52 25.25 -11.03
C LYS A 449 6.70 24.54 -9.67
N SER A 450 6.11 23.38 -9.48
CA SER A 450 6.25 22.60 -8.27
C SER A 450 7.51 21.74 -8.34
N ASN A 451 8.39 21.98 -7.45
CA ASN A 451 9.82 21.72 -7.58
C ASN A 451 10.29 20.34 -7.09
N TYR A 452 9.43 19.30 -6.97
CA TYR A 452 9.91 17.99 -6.50
C TYR A 452 8.96 16.83 -6.78
N LEU A 453 9.46 15.73 -7.37
CA LEU A 453 8.87 14.41 -7.20
C LEU A 453 9.11 13.92 -5.76
N MET A 454 8.15 13.22 -5.19
CA MET A 454 8.32 12.55 -3.89
C MET A 454 9.35 11.46 -3.93
N THR A 455 9.53 10.88 -5.10
CA THR A 455 10.35 9.72 -5.38
C THR A 455 11.14 9.98 -6.64
N PRO A 456 12.32 9.39 -6.80
CA PRO A 456 13.11 9.51 -8.04
C PRO A 456 12.34 9.06 -9.30
N LEU A 457 11.39 8.14 -9.14
CA LEU A 457 10.51 7.66 -10.20
C LEU A 457 9.08 7.53 -9.65
N MET A 458 8.12 8.12 -10.34
CA MET A 458 6.69 7.92 -10.10
C MET A 458 6.04 7.40 -11.36
N GLU A 459 5.23 6.37 -11.22
CA GLU A 459 4.57 5.70 -12.32
C GLU A 459 3.07 5.63 -12.09
N GLU A 460 2.32 5.91 -13.14
CA GLU A 460 0.87 5.94 -13.09
C GLU A 460 0.27 5.17 -14.27
N LEU A 461 -0.69 4.33 -13.96
CA LEU A 461 -1.56 3.72 -14.97
C LEU A 461 -2.93 4.38 -14.89
N PHE A 462 -3.22 5.23 -15.84
CA PHE A 462 -4.50 5.89 -15.98
C PHE A 462 -5.43 5.05 -16.86
N ILE A 463 -6.63 4.74 -16.36
CA ILE A 463 -7.60 3.90 -17.06
C ILE A 463 -8.97 4.57 -17.01
N ASP A 464 -9.48 4.93 -18.17
CA ASP A 464 -10.87 5.35 -18.32
C ASP A 464 -11.58 4.55 -19.43
N ASP A 465 -12.82 4.90 -19.74
CA ASP A 465 -13.59 4.18 -20.76
C ASP A 465 -13.02 4.36 -22.17
N ASN A 466 -12.27 5.41 -22.42
CA ASN A 466 -11.77 5.79 -23.75
C ASN A 466 -10.24 5.70 -23.88
N ILE A 467 -9.51 5.86 -22.77
CA ILE A 467 -8.04 5.98 -22.79
C ILE A 467 -7.44 5.08 -21.72
N THR A 468 -6.38 4.36 -22.11
CA THR A 468 -5.45 3.77 -21.15
C THR A 468 -4.08 4.37 -21.41
N LYS A 469 -3.54 5.02 -20.39
CA LYS A 469 -2.29 5.76 -20.48
C LYS A 469 -1.34 5.30 -19.38
N TYR A 470 -0.14 4.94 -19.75
CA TYR A 470 0.97 4.69 -18.84
C TYR A 470 1.86 5.93 -18.82
N SER A 471 2.09 6.50 -17.65
CA SER A 471 2.88 7.71 -17.47
C SER A 471 4.00 7.45 -16.48
N SER A 472 5.21 7.90 -16.81
CA SER A 472 6.38 7.80 -15.94
C SER A 472 7.01 9.18 -15.77
N PHE A 473 7.26 9.52 -14.53
CA PHE A 473 7.82 10.80 -14.10
C PHE A 473 9.18 10.54 -13.44
N PHE A 474 10.24 11.02 -14.03
CA PHE A 474 11.60 10.85 -13.54
C PHE A 474 12.16 12.17 -13.00
N ASP A 475 12.83 12.13 -11.87
CA ASP A 475 13.59 13.27 -11.36
C ASP A 475 14.95 13.33 -12.07
N ALA A 476 15.21 14.43 -12.80
CA ALA A 476 16.45 14.62 -13.53
C ALA A 476 17.71 14.70 -12.64
N LYS A 477 17.55 14.78 -11.30
CA LYS A 477 18.65 14.64 -10.35
C LYS A 477 19.21 13.22 -10.28
N PHE A 478 18.43 12.24 -10.70
CA PHE A 478 18.75 10.83 -10.64
C PHE A 478 18.84 10.19 -12.02
N TYR A 479 18.13 10.75 -13.01
CA TYR A 479 18.02 10.16 -14.34
C TYR A 479 18.27 11.18 -15.45
N LYS A 480 19.00 10.76 -16.48
CA LYS A 480 19.09 11.48 -17.76
C LYS A 480 17.84 11.23 -18.61
N LYS A 481 17.60 12.12 -19.55
CA LYS A 481 16.52 11.92 -20.52
C LYS A 481 16.69 10.62 -21.31
N SER A 482 17.91 10.28 -21.72
CA SER A 482 18.20 9.02 -22.43
C SER A 482 17.89 7.78 -21.60
N SER A 483 18.15 7.82 -20.29
CA SER A 483 17.85 6.73 -19.36
C SER A 483 16.35 6.57 -19.15
N ALA A 484 15.63 7.68 -19.04
CA ALA A 484 14.18 7.68 -18.98
C ALA A 484 13.55 7.18 -20.29
N ASP A 485 14.07 7.57 -21.46
CA ASP A 485 13.65 7.07 -22.76
C ASP A 485 13.84 5.55 -22.86
N ARG A 486 15.06 5.06 -22.50
CA ARG A 486 15.38 3.62 -22.49
C ARG A 486 14.44 2.85 -21.54
N PHE A 487 14.20 3.36 -20.35
CA PHE A 487 13.33 2.68 -19.38
C PHE A 487 11.89 2.58 -19.89
N MET A 488 11.34 3.65 -20.46
CA MET A 488 10.00 3.64 -21.07
C MET A 488 9.91 2.67 -22.25
N ASP A 489 10.91 2.62 -23.12
CA ASP A 489 10.95 1.68 -24.23
C ASP A 489 10.94 0.22 -23.74
N ILE A 490 11.67 -0.06 -22.65
CA ILE A 490 11.67 -1.37 -22.00
C ILE A 490 10.27 -1.65 -21.43
N GLN A 491 9.64 -0.71 -20.73
CA GLN A 491 8.30 -0.89 -20.17
C GLN A 491 7.22 -1.15 -21.22
N ILE A 492 7.30 -0.50 -22.36
CA ILE A 492 6.40 -0.74 -23.49
C ILE A 492 6.58 -2.17 -24.02
N LYS A 493 7.83 -2.61 -24.21
CA LYS A 493 8.14 -3.96 -24.70
C LYS A 493 7.73 -5.02 -23.66
N THR A 494 8.01 -4.80 -22.37
CA THR A 494 7.61 -5.74 -21.29
C THR A 494 6.09 -5.82 -21.14
N SER A 495 5.37 -4.71 -21.30
CA SER A 495 3.91 -4.71 -21.33
C SER A 495 3.36 -5.61 -22.42
N LYS A 496 3.88 -5.49 -23.64
CA LYS A 496 3.50 -6.34 -24.78
C LYS A 496 3.85 -7.80 -24.51
N LEU A 497 5.07 -8.06 -24.05
CA LEU A 497 5.54 -9.42 -23.73
C LEU A 497 4.64 -10.11 -22.69
N ILE A 498 4.26 -9.40 -21.63
CA ILE A 498 3.35 -9.93 -20.60
C ILE A 498 1.99 -10.26 -21.20
N MET A 499 1.43 -9.37 -22.01
CA MET A 499 0.10 -9.54 -22.56
C MET A 499 0.04 -10.64 -23.63
N GLU A 500 1.02 -10.71 -24.52
CA GLU A 500 1.09 -11.71 -25.59
C GLU A 500 1.30 -13.14 -25.06
N ASN A 501 1.94 -13.27 -23.89
CA ASN A 501 2.28 -14.57 -23.31
C ASN A 501 1.51 -14.89 -22.03
N PHE A 502 0.46 -14.13 -21.70
CA PHE A 502 -0.27 -14.28 -20.46
C PHE A 502 -0.91 -15.67 -20.28
N ASP A 503 -1.47 -16.21 -21.36
CA ASP A 503 -2.11 -17.54 -21.39
C ASP A 503 -1.13 -18.66 -21.78
N VAL A 504 0.12 -18.32 -22.10
CA VAL A 504 1.12 -19.27 -22.59
C VAL A 504 2.01 -19.76 -21.47
N ASP A 505 2.05 -21.08 -21.27
CA ASP A 505 2.93 -21.74 -20.30
C ASP A 505 4.25 -22.12 -21.00
N LYS A 506 5.10 -21.12 -21.22
CA LYS A 506 6.38 -21.27 -21.93
C LYS A 506 7.43 -20.36 -21.33
N ASP A 507 8.63 -20.89 -21.23
CA ASP A 507 9.81 -20.11 -20.85
C ASP A 507 10.29 -19.24 -22.02
N ILE A 508 10.55 -17.98 -21.73
CA ILE A 508 10.94 -16.95 -22.68
C ILE A 508 12.36 -16.49 -22.33
N ASN A 509 13.27 -16.61 -23.25
CA ASN A 509 14.61 -16.03 -23.11
C ASN A 509 14.57 -14.54 -23.44
N LEU A 510 14.86 -13.71 -22.45
CA LEU A 510 14.80 -12.26 -22.54
C LEU A 510 15.94 -11.65 -23.36
N GLU A 511 17.12 -12.28 -23.41
CA GLU A 511 18.26 -11.77 -24.20
C GLU A 511 17.95 -11.65 -25.70
N ASN A 512 17.03 -12.46 -26.19
CA ASN A 512 16.67 -12.45 -27.60
C ASN A 512 15.65 -11.34 -27.96
N LEU A 513 15.13 -10.63 -26.96
CA LEU A 513 14.03 -9.67 -27.12
C LEU A 513 14.44 -8.23 -26.82
N PHE A 514 15.51 -8.03 -26.09
CA PHE A 514 16.01 -6.75 -25.59
C PHE A 514 17.48 -6.56 -25.86
#